data_1763872050a713868594dc90811a5d84
#
_entry.id   1763872050a713868594dc90811a5d84
#
_cell.length_a   1.000
_cell.length_b   1.000
_cell.length_c   1.000
_cell.angle_alpha   90.00
_cell.angle_beta   90.00
_cell.angle_gamma   90.00
#
_symmetry.space_group_name_H-M   'P 1'
#
loop_
_entity.id
_entity.type
_entity.pdbx_description
1 polymer ?
#
loop_
_entity_poly.entity_id
_entity_poly.type
_entity_poly.pdbx_seq_one_letter_code
_entity_poly.pdbx_strand_id
1 'polypeptide(L)'
;MIDVRTALRAYMDERGFIHGKIAEKAGMTHMAIWGVFHMRRKLSASELCALCDAMGITMADFEKHWREYDKRQKEGGHADGADN
;
A
#
# COMPACT_ATOMS: atom_id res chain seq x y z
N MET A 1 7.48 5.71 -10.16
CA MET A 1 6.61 4.64 -9.61
C MET A 1 5.42 5.26 -8.89
N ILE A 2 4.33 4.52 -8.85
CA ILE A 2 3.15 4.97 -8.13
C ILE A 2 3.50 5.19 -6.64
N ASP A 3 2.76 6.08 -5.97
CA ASP A 3 3.02 6.38 -4.57
C ASP A 3 2.91 5.12 -3.72
N VAL A 4 3.86 4.95 -2.79
CA VAL A 4 3.93 3.76 -1.94
C VAL A 4 2.66 3.59 -1.10
N ARG A 5 2.04 4.70 -0.70
CA ARG A 5 0.81 4.65 0.11
C ARG A 5 -0.34 4.06 -0.68
N THR A 6 -0.42 4.40 -1.96
CA THR A 6 -1.44 3.86 -2.87
C THR A 6 -1.22 2.36 -3.07
N ALA A 7 0.02 1.95 -3.31
CA ALA A 7 0.35 0.54 -3.49
C ALA A 7 0.09 -0.28 -2.24
N LEU A 8 0.40 0.28 -1.07
CA LEU A 8 0.18 -0.41 0.21
C LEU A 8 -1.32 -0.61 0.46
N ARG A 9 -2.11 0.43 0.22
CA ARG A 9 -3.57 0.32 0.37
C ARG A 9 -4.14 -0.75 -0.55
N ALA A 10 -3.71 -0.75 -1.81
CA ALA A 10 -4.15 -1.74 -2.79
C ALA A 10 -3.77 -3.15 -2.35
N TYR A 11 -2.55 -3.32 -1.84
CA TYR A 11 -2.09 -4.61 -1.35
C TYR A 11 -3.01 -5.13 -0.22
N MET A 12 -3.31 -4.27 0.74
CA MET A 12 -4.18 -4.64 1.85
C MET A 12 -5.59 -4.98 1.38
N ASP A 13 -6.14 -4.15 0.51
CA ASP A 13 -7.50 -4.34 0.00
C ASP A 13 -7.63 -5.62 -0.82
N GLU A 14 -6.67 -5.91 -1.66
CA GLU A 14 -6.67 -7.11 -2.49
C GLU A 14 -6.62 -8.39 -1.64
N ARG A 15 -6.01 -8.33 -0.47
CA ARG A 15 -5.88 -9.49 0.42
C ARG A 15 -6.88 -9.49 1.56
N GLY A 16 -7.76 -8.50 1.61
CA GLY A 16 -8.81 -8.44 2.63
C GLY A 16 -8.32 -8.07 4.01
N PHE A 17 -7.18 -7.42 4.13
CA PHE A 17 -6.71 -6.94 5.43
C PHE A 17 -7.55 -5.74 5.88
N ILE A 18 -7.87 -5.70 7.16
CA ILE A 18 -8.57 -4.57 7.75
C ILE A 18 -7.52 -3.55 8.19
N HIS A 19 -7.55 -2.36 7.58
CA HIS A 19 -6.52 -1.34 7.77
C HIS A 19 -6.23 -1.03 9.24
N GLY A 20 -7.28 -0.79 10.02
CA GLY A 20 -7.10 -0.44 11.42
C GLY A 20 -6.48 -1.55 12.25
N LYS A 21 -6.79 -2.79 11.93
CA LYS A 21 -6.23 -3.93 12.67
C LYS A 21 -4.75 -4.11 12.39
N ILE A 22 -4.37 -3.94 11.13
CA ILE A 22 -2.95 -4.02 10.76
C ILE A 22 -2.19 -2.85 11.37
N ALA A 23 -2.79 -1.66 11.35
CA ALA A 23 -2.18 -0.48 11.97
C ALA A 23 -1.93 -0.70 13.47
N GLU A 24 -2.91 -1.26 14.18
CA GLU A 24 -2.76 -1.57 15.61
C GLU A 24 -1.57 -2.49 15.85
N LYS A 25 -1.45 -3.55 15.07
CA LYS A 25 -0.33 -4.49 15.20
C LYS A 25 1.00 -3.80 14.92
N ALA A 26 1.00 -2.80 14.05
CA ALA A 26 2.20 -2.06 13.69
C ALA A 26 2.50 -0.92 14.67
N GLY A 27 1.66 -0.72 15.68
CA GLY A 27 1.84 0.37 16.65
C GLY A 27 1.38 1.72 16.14
N MET A 28 0.53 1.75 15.13
CA MET A 28 -0.02 2.98 14.57
C MET A 28 -1.46 3.16 14.98
N THR A 29 -1.89 4.41 15.10
CA THR A 29 -3.30 4.70 15.39
C THR A 29 -4.14 4.58 14.13
N HIS A 30 -5.46 4.43 14.31
CA HIS A 30 -6.39 4.41 13.17
C HIS A 30 -6.35 5.72 12.41
N MET A 31 -6.19 6.85 13.12
CA MET A 31 -6.08 8.15 12.46
C MET A 31 -4.82 8.25 11.62
N ALA A 32 -3.72 7.67 12.10
CA ALA A 32 -2.47 7.70 11.36
C ALA A 32 -2.59 6.93 10.04
N ILE A 33 -3.12 5.71 10.09
CA ILE A 33 -3.25 4.92 8.86
C ILE A 33 -4.27 5.53 7.91
N TRP A 34 -5.35 6.09 8.45
CA TRP A 34 -6.33 6.82 7.64
C TRP A 34 -5.64 7.97 6.89
N GLY A 35 -4.84 8.76 7.61
CA GLY A 35 -4.12 9.89 7.02
C GLY A 35 -3.17 9.46 5.91
N VAL A 36 -2.47 8.34 6.12
CA VAL A 36 -1.57 7.78 5.11
C VAL A 36 -2.36 7.44 3.85
N PHE A 37 -3.45 6.72 3.99
CA PHE A 37 -4.22 6.24 2.84
C PHE A 37 -5.05 7.32 2.14
N HIS A 38 -5.27 8.44 2.81
CA HIS A 38 -5.93 9.60 2.20
C HIS A 38 -4.94 10.67 1.76
N MET A 39 -3.65 10.30 1.69
CA MET A 39 -2.58 11.17 1.22
C MET A 39 -2.40 12.44 2.04
N ARG A 40 -2.78 12.38 3.32
CA ARG A 40 -2.68 13.53 4.22
C ARG A 40 -1.45 13.51 5.11
N ARG A 41 -0.76 12.38 5.16
CA ARG A 41 0.51 12.28 5.88
C ARG A 41 1.43 11.31 5.15
N LYS A 42 2.71 11.52 5.35
CA LYS A 42 3.74 10.65 4.76
C LYS A 42 3.80 9.33 5.54
N LEU A 43 4.32 8.32 4.86
CA LEU A 43 4.59 7.02 5.47
C LEU A 43 6.10 6.89 5.61
N SER A 44 6.59 6.74 6.83
CA SER A 44 8.02 6.57 7.06
C SER A 44 8.45 5.14 6.72
N ALA A 45 9.75 4.96 6.49
CA ALA A 45 10.29 3.62 6.24
C ALA A 45 10.05 2.69 7.43
N SER A 46 10.18 3.22 8.65
CA SER A 46 9.92 2.43 9.87
C SER A 46 8.48 1.97 9.93
N GLU A 47 7.55 2.86 9.60
CA GLU A 47 6.13 2.54 9.60
C GLU A 47 5.81 1.48 8.55
N LEU A 48 6.37 1.63 7.35
CA LEU A 48 6.17 0.65 6.29
C LEU A 48 6.69 -0.72 6.73
N CYS A 49 7.87 -0.75 7.33
CA CYS A 49 8.46 -2.00 7.82
C CYS A 49 7.56 -2.65 8.87
N ALA A 50 7.04 -1.86 9.82
CA ALA A 50 6.15 -2.37 10.86
C ALA A 50 4.84 -2.90 10.27
N LEU A 51 4.31 -2.22 9.27
CA LEU A 51 3.08 -2.68 8.60
C LEU A 51 3.31 -3.99 7.84
N CYS A 52 4.45 -4.13 7.17
CA CYS A 52 4.81 -5.38 6.51
C CYS A 52 4.91 -6.51 7.52
N ASP A 53 5.59 -6.27 8.65
CA ASP A 53 5.69 -7.26 9.71
C ASP A 53 4.31 -7.67 10.21
N ALA A 54 3.43 -6.70 10.41
CA ALA A 54 2.07 -6.96 10.88
C ALA A 54 1.27 -7.80 9.90
N MET A 55 1.57 -7.70 8.61
CA MET A 55 0.93 -8.49 7.56
C MET A 55 1.64 -9.83 7.32
N GLY A 56 2.78 -10.05 7.96
CA GLY A 56 3.53 -11.29 7.80
C GLY A 56 4.31 -11.38 6.50
N ILE A 57 4.71 -10.26 5.94
CA ILE A 57 5.51 -10.22 4.70
C ILE A 57 6.81 -9.48 4.92
N THR A 58 7.77 -9.69 4.04
CA THR A 58 9.02 -8.96 4.06
C THR A 58 8.90 -7.68 3.25
N MET A 59 9.82 -6.75 3.48
CA MET A 59 9.88 -5.53 2.67
C MET A 59 10.14 -5.87 1.19
N ALA A 60 10.95 -6.90 0.95
CA ALA A 60 11.25 -7.35 -0.42
C ALA A 60 9.98 -7.85 -1.12
N ASP A 61 9.15 -8.60 -0.39
CA ASP A 61 7.87 -9.09 -0.93
C ASP A 61 6.96 -7.90 -1.27
N PHE A 62 6.90 -6.92 -0.39
CA PHE A 62 6.09 -5.74 -0.65
C PHE A 62 6.60 -4.96 -1.85
N GLU A 63 7.92 -4.79 -1.97
CA GLU A 63 8.50 -4.07 -3.10
C GLU A 63 8.11 -4.73 -4.42
N LYS A 64 8.12 -6.07 -4.45
CA LYS A 64 7.73 -6.81 -5.64
C LYS A 64 6.29 -6.49 -6.03
N HIS A 65 5.39 -6.49 -5.05
CA HIS A 65 3.98 -6.15 -5.30
C HIS A 65 3.82 -4.70 -5.74
N TRP A 66 4.58 -3.80 -5.17
CA TRP A 66 4.56 -2.40 -5.53
C TRP A 66 4.94 -2.22 -7.00
N ARG A 67 6.01 -2.89 -7.43
CA ARG A 67 6.44 -2.83 -8.83
C ARG A 67 5.40 -3.44 -9.77
N GLU A 68 4.82 -4.55 -9.39
CA GLU A 68 3.77 -5.19 -10.18
C GLU A 68 2.52 -4.32 -10.27
N TYR A 69 2.14 -3.71 -9.16
CA TYR A 69 0.98 -2.82 -9.14
C TYR A 69 1.22 -1.58 -10.00
N ASP A 70 2.39 -0.99 -9.90
CA ASP A 70 2.77 0.16 -10.72
C ASP A 70 2.68 -0.19 -12.20
N LYS A 71 3.20 -1.35 -12.57
CA LYS A 71 3.17 -1.83 -13.94
C LYS A 71 1.73 -2.04 -14.43
N ARG A 72 0.91 -2.68 -13.62
CA ARG A 72 -0.51 -2.92 -13.96
C ARG A 72 -1.27 -1.61 -14.16
N GLN A 73 -1.01 -0.63 -13.31
CA GLN A 73 -1.70 0.66 -13.42
C GLN A 73 -1.30 1.39 -14.71
N LYS A 74 -0.04 1.34 -15.07
CA LYS A 74 0.44 1.94 -16.31
C LYS A 74 -0.16 1.26 -17.53
N GLU A 75 -0.16 -0.07 -17.53
CA GLU A 75 -0.72 -0.85 -18.65
C GLU A 75 -2.23 -0.69 -18.74
N GLY A 76 -2.91 -0.77 -17.58
CA GLY A 76 -4.35 -0.61 -17.54
C GLY A 76 -4.80 0.77 -17.98
N GLY A 77 -4.13 1.80 -17.49
CA GLY A 77 -4.43 3.17 -17.89
C GLY A 77 -4.18 3.39 -19.37
N HIS A 78 -3.09 2.80 -19.88
CA HIS A 78 -2.77 2.89 -21.29
C HIS A 78 -3.82 2.17 -22.15
N ALA A 79 -4.22 0.99 -21.72
CA ALA A 79 -5.23 0.22 -22.44
C ALA A 79 -6.56 0.97 -22.50
N ASP A 80 -6.95 1.57 -21.40
CA ASP A 80 -8.18 2.37 -21.34
C ASP A 80 -8.10 3.54 -22.30
N GLY A 81 -6.94 4.18 -22.36
CA GLY A 81 -6.72 5.28 -23.28
C GLY A 81 -6.75 4.82 -24.72
N ALA A 82 -6.22 3.64 -24.99
CA ALA A 82 -6.17 3.08 -26.34
C ALA A 82 -7.57 2.73 -26.85
N ASP A 83 -8.44 2.32 -25.96
CA ASP A 83 -9.81 1.94 -26.31
C ASP A 83 -10.66 3.15 -26.67
N ASN A 84 -10.25 4.30 -26.25
CA ASN A 84 -10.98 5.54 -26.52
C ASN A 84 -10.52 6.19 -27.81
#